data_f41b7b29e60dbc4e9b3727d2a185e936
#
_entry.id   f41b7b29e60dbc4e9b3727d2a185e936
#
_cell.length_a   1.000
_cell.length_b   1.000
_cell.length_c   1.000
_cell.angle_alpha   90.00
_cell.angle_beta   90.00
_cell.angle_gamma   90.00
#
_symmetry.space_group_name_H-M   'P 1'
#
loop_
_entity.id
_entity.type
_entity.pdbx_description
1 polymer ?
#
loop_
_entity_poly.entity_id
_entity_poly.type
_entity_poly.pdbx_seq_one_letter_code
_entity_poly.pdbx_strand_id
1 'polypeptide(L)'
;MEPNRIEVERTDGGVAVIALTGEHDLYTAPAISDRINGVLEDGTALVIDLTQSTFIDSSVLRVLLEGRREAHERVVGFAVALGEDGFPGVRRMLEVTGLIGVFPVLPARKDALRQAASGDGGS
;
A
#
# COMPACT_ATOMS: atom_id res chain seq x y z
N MET A 1 4.12 -22.09 8.20
CA MET A 1 3.83 -21.17 7.07
C MET A 1 2.87 -20.09 7.54
N GLU A 2 3.25 -18.84 7.40
CA GLU A 2 2.36 -17.72 7.70
C GLU A 2 1.24 -17.67 6.66
N PRO A 3 -0.01 -17.70 7.08
CA PRO A 3 -1.10 -17.49 6.12
C PRO A 3 -1.06 -16.05 5.62
N ASN A 4 -1.43 -15.84 4.36
CA ASN A 4 -1.56 -14.49 3.86
C ASN A 4 -2.80 -13.83 4.49
N ARG A 5 -2.71 -12.54 4.76
CA ARG A 5 -3.81 -11.78 5.37
C ARG A 5 -3.88 -10.38 4.77
N ILE A 6 -5.10 -9.88 4.70
CA ILE A 6 -5.39 -8.51 4.31
C ILE A 6 -6.18 -7.91 5.46
N GLU A 7 -5.60 -6.94 6.16
CA GLU A 7 -6.25 -6.30 7.31
C GLU A 7 -6.40 -4.81 7.08
N VAL A 8 -7.57 -4.28 7.39
CA VAL A 8 -7.85 -2.86 7.26
C VAL A 8 -7.98 -2.27 8.66
N GLU A 9 -7.18 -1.25 8.95
CA GLU A 9 -7.24 -0.51 10.21
C GLU A 9 -7.54 0.94 9.91
N ARG A 10 -8.50 1.52 10.62
CA ARG A 10 -8.78 2.95 10.50
C ARG A 10 -8.16 3.65 11.69
N THR A 11 -7.40 4.70 11.43
CA THR A 11 -6.71 5.45 12.47
C THR A 11 -7.47 6.73 12.80
N ASP A 12 -7.17 7.30 13.98
CA ASP A 12 -7.80 8.53 14.45
C ASP A 12 -7.45 9.75 13.59
N GLY A 13 -6.35 9.67 12.84
CA GLY A 13 -5.89 10.77 11.98
C GLY A 13 -6.56 10.86 10.62
N GLY A 14 -7.62 10.10 10.36
CA GLY A 14 -8.32 10.12 9.08
C GLY A 14 -7.59 9.37 7.98
N VAL A 15 -6.70 8.46 8.34
CA VAL A 15 -5.96 7.61 7.40
C VAL A 15 -6.30 6.17 7.70
N ALA A 16 -6.52 5.38 6.66
CA ALA A 16 -6.68 3.94 6.81
C ALA A 16 -5.40 3.22 6.40
N VAL A 17 -5.12 2.11 7.05
CA VAL A 17 -3.99 1.25 6.71
C VAL A 17 -4.54 -0.08 6.19
N ILE A 18 -4.05 -0.50 5.04
CA ILE A 18 -4.29 -1.86 4.54
C ILE A 18 -2.96 -2.61 4.69
N ALA A 19 -2.92 -3.55 5.63
CA ALA A 19 -1.73 -4.32 5.91
C ALA A 19 -1.80 -5.67 5.18
N LEU A 20 -0.76 -5.96 4.40
CA LEU A 20 -0.64 -7.21 3.66
C LEU A 20 0.43 -8.06 4.33
N THR A 21 0.03 -9.22 4.84
CA THR A 21 0.94 -10.15 5.51
C THR A 21 1.08 -11.41 4.65
N GLY A 22 2.31 -11.89 4.48
CA GLY A 22 2.59 -13.10 3.73
C GLY A 22 2.68 -12.88 2.23
N GLU A 23 2.33 -13.87 1.45
CA GLU A 23 2.42 -13.82 0.00
C GLU A 23 1.11 -13.34 -0.61
N HIS A 24 1.21 -12.41 -1.56
CA HIS A 24 0.05 -11.89 -2.27
C HIS A 24 0.28 -11.94 -3.78
N ASP A 25 -0.71 -12.43 -4.49
CA ASP A 25 -0.60 -12.73 -5.90
C ASP A 25 -1.93 -12.50 -6.64
N LEU A 26 -2.03 -13.08 -7.84
CA LEU A 26 -3.22 -13.02 -8.67
C LEU A 26 -4.50 -13.42 -7.93
N TYR A 27 -4.40 -14.36 -6.98
CA TYR A 27 -5.58 -14.85 -6.26
C TYR A 27 -6.06 -13.88 -5.17
N THR A 28 -5.16 -13.11 -4.60
CA THR A 28 -5.51 -12.14 -3.55
C THR A 28 -5.67 -10.72 -4.07
N ALA A 29 -5.18 -10.43 -5.27
CA ALA A 29 -5.27 -9.09 -5.86
C ALA A 29 -6.68 -8.51 -5.90
N PRO A 30 -7.74 -9.26 -6.29
CA PRO A 30 -9.09 -8.71 -6.28
C PRO A 30 -9.57 -8.25 -4.90
N ALA A 31 -9.23 -9.02 -3.85
CA ALA A 31 -9.61 -8.65 -2.48
C ALA A 31 -8.88 -7.39 -2.04
N ILE A 32 -7.61 -7.24 -2.41
CA ILE A 32 -6.85 -6.03 -2.11
C ILE A 32 -7.49 -4.83 -2.80
N SER A 33 -7.84 -4.99 -4.08
CA SER A 33 -8.50 -3.94 -4.85
C SER A 33 -9.81 -3.50 -4.20
N ASP A 34 -10.61 -4.45 -3.74
CA ASP A 34 -11.89 -4.14 -3.08
C ASP A 34 -11.68 -3.34 -1.80
N ARG A 35 -10.65 -3.69 -1.01
CA ARG A 35 -10.34 -2.96 0.23
C ARG A 35 -9.88 -1.54 -0.08
N ILE A 36 -9.02 -1.38 -1.08
CA ILE A 36 -8.54 -0.05 -1.50
C ILE A 36 -9.72 0.81 -1.94
N ASN A 37 -10.57 0.27 -2.80
CA ASN A 37 -11.72 1.01 -3.30
C ASN A 37 -12.67 1.43 -2.16
N GLY A 38 -12.91 0.55 -1.21
CA GLY A 38 -13.76 0.86 -0.06
C GLY A 38 -13.22 2.03 0.77
N VAL A 39 -11.91 2.08 1.00
CA VAL A 39 -11.28 3.17 1.73
C VAL A 39 -11.36 4.48 0.94
N LEU A 40 -11.01 4.43 -0.34
CA LEU A 40 -10.97 5.64 -1.17
C LEU A 40 -12.37 6.21 -1.43
N GLU A 41 -13.38 5.37 -1.55
CA GLU A 41 -14.77 5.83 -1.72
C GLU A 41 -15.24 6.65 -0.53
N ASP A 42 -14.72 6.38 0.66
CA ASP A 42 -15.01 7.16 1.86
C ASP A 42 -14.24 8.49 1.90
N GLY A 43 -13.41 8.77 0.91
CA GLY A 43 -12.56 9.96 0.89
C GLY A 43 -11.43 9.91 1.90
N THR A 44 -11.03 8.72 2.30
CA THR A 44 -10.02 8.49 3.34
C THR A 44 -8.66 8.28 2.70
N ALA A 45 -7.61 8.92 3.23
CA ALA A 45 -6.24 8.70 2.80
C ALA A 45 -5.80 7.28 3.16
N LEU A 46 -4.84 6.73 2.44
CA LEU A 46 -4.52 5.33 2.49
C LEU A 46 -3.03 5.06 2.64
N VAL A 47 -2.70 4.13 3.52
CA VAL A 47 -1.35 3.54 3.62
C VAL A 47 -1.47 2.06 3.27
N ILE A 48 -0.61 1.59 2.38
CA ILE A 48 -0.43 0.16 2.12
C ILE A 48 0.80 -0.27 2.92
N ASP A 49 0.60 -1.15 3.89
CA ASP A 49 1.70 -1.63 4.73
C ASP A 49 2.19 -2.98 4.22
N LEU A 50 3.39 -2.97 3.64
CA LEU A 50 4.05 -4.15 3.10
C LEU A 50 5.17 -4.65 4.02
N THR A 51 5.26 -4.13 5.25
CA THR A 51 6.37 -4.49 6.15
C THR A 51 6.39 -5.98 6.50
N GLN A 52 5.24 -6.66 6.44
CA GLN A 52 5.11 -8.08 6.72
C GLN A 52 4.78 -8.90 5.47
N SER A 53 4.84 -8.30 4.31
CA SER A 53 4.61 -8.99 3.04
C SER A 53 5.90 -9.66 2.59
N THR A 54 5.86 -10.96 2.33
CA THR A 54 7.03 -11.74 1.93
C THR A 54 7.19 -11.82 0.42
N PHE A 55 6.10 -11.62 -0.31
CA PHE A 55 6.09 -11.69 -1.75
C PHE A 55 4.89 -10.94 -2.31
N ILE A 56 5.10 -10.19 -3.40
CA ILE A 56 4.02 -9.62 -4.21
C ILE A 56 4.37 -9.84 -5.68
N ASP A 57 3.36 -10.04 -6.52
CA ASP A 57 3.56 -10.20 -7.95
C ASP A 57 3.04 -8.99 -8.74
N SER A 58 3.11 -9.07 -10.06
CA SER A 58 2.69 -7.97 -10.93
C SER A 58 1.20 -7.65 -10.83
N SER A 59 0.36 -8.63 -10.48
CA SER A 59 -1.07 -8.40 -10.29
C SER A 59 -1.31 -7.46 -9.10
N VAL A 60 -0.58 -7.67 -8.01
CA VAL A 60 -0.65 -6.83 -6.82
C VAL A 60 -0.12 -5.43 -7.13
N LEU A 61 1.02 -5.35 -7.84
CA LEU A 61 1.58 -4.05 -8.23
C LEU A 61 0.60 -3.22 -9.04
N ARG A 62 -0.13 -3.87 -9.96
CA ARG A 62 -1.14 -3.19 -10.76
C ARG A 62 -2.25 -2.61 -9.87
N VAL A 63 -2.70 -3.38 -8.88
CA VAL A 63 -3.72 -2.94 -7.93
C VAL A 63 -3.22 -1.72 -7.14
N LEU A 64 -1.96 -1.74 -6.69
CA LEU A 64 -1.37 -0.61 -5.97
C LEU A 64 -1.29 0.64 -6.85
N LEU A 65 -0.90 0.48 -8.12
CA LEU A 65 -0.84 1.59 -9.07
C LEU A 65 -2.21 2.20 -9.32
N GLU A 66 -3.21 1.36 -9.51
CA GLU A 66 -4.58 1.82 -9.71
C GLU A 66 -5.09 2.54 -8.47
N GLY A 67 -4.76 2.03 -7.28
CA GLY A 67 -5.11 2.66 -6.02
C GLY A 67 -4.49 4.04 -5.88
N ARG A 68 -3.22 4.16 -6.22
CA ARG A 68 -2.54 5.46 -6.18
C ARG A 68 -3.18 6.45 -7.13
N ARG A 69 -3.50 6.02 -8.36
CA ARG A 69 -4.13 6.91 -9.34
C ARG A 69 -5.49 7.38 -8.85
N GLU A 70 -6.30 6.47 -8.31
CA GLU A 70 -7.60 6.81 -7.77
C GLU A 70 -7.48 7.79 -6.59
N ALA A 71 -6.52 7.57 -5.71
CA ALA A 71 -6.27 8.47 -4.59
C ALA A 71 -5.90 9.88 -5.09
N HIS A 72 -5.06 9.94 -6.11
CA HIS A 72 -4.66 11.21 -6.71
C HIS A 72 -5.87 11.95 -7.30
N GLU A 73 -6.73 11.25 -8.01
CA GLU A 73 -7.95 11.83 -8.58
C GLU A 73 -8.91 12.33 -7.52
N ARG A 74 -8.96 11.66 -6.37
CA ARG A 74 -9.81 12.05 -5.24
C ARG A 74 -9.13 13.05 -4.30
N VAL A 75 -7.89 13.40 -4.59
CA VAL A 75 -7.09 14.36 -3.82
C VAL A 75 -6.94 13.90 -2.35
N VAL A 76 -6.66 12.62 -2.17
CA VAL A 76 -6.34 12.06 -0.85
C VAL A 76 -4.94 11.47 -0.87
N GLY A 77 -4.30 11.38 0.29
CA GLY A 77 -2.95 10.86 0.42
C GLY A 77 -2.86 9.36 0.19
N PHE A 78 -1.72 8.91 -0.31
CA PHE A 78 -1.43 7.50 -0.55
C PHE A 78 0.06 7.28 -0.28
N ALA A 79 0.41 6.33 0.54
CA ALA A 79 1.80 6.01 0.83
C ALA A 79 1.97 4.51 1.06
N VAL A 80 3.18 4.03 0.90
CA VAL A 80 3.53 2.62 1.09
C VAL A 80 4.58 2.52 2.20
N ALA A 81 4.34 1.66 3.19
CA ALA A 81 5.33 1.33 4.19
C ALA A 81 6.00 0.02 3.78
N LEU A 82 7.32 0.06 3.60
CA LEU A 82 8.04 -1.13 3.14
C LEU A 82 8.87 -1.80 4.23
N GLY A 83 9.38 -1.00 5.17
CA GLY A 83 10.25 -1.49 6.23
C GLY A 83 11.71 -1.48 5.79
N GLU A 84 12.60 -1.07 6.70
CA GLU A 84 14.04 -1.10 6.42
C GLU A 84 14.56 -2.52 6.34
N ASP A 85 14.01 -3.39 7.20
CA ASP A 85 14.32 -4.80 7.25
C ASP A 85 13.28 -5.63 6.49
N GLY A 86 12.56 -4.99 5.59
CA GLY A 86 11.53 -5.64 4.81
C GLY A 86 12.11 -6.73 3.90
N PHE A 87 11.26 -7.57 3.42
CA PHE A 87 11.66 -8.71 2.59
C PHE A 87 12.29 -8.23 1.28
N PRO A 88 13.53 -8.64 0.98
CA PRO A 88 14.26 -8.12 -0.18
C PRO A 88 13.54 -8.30 -1.51
N GLY A 89 12.77 -9.37 -1.65
CA GLY A 89 12.02 -9.64 -2.88
C GLY A 89 10.97 -8.59 -3.19
N VAL A 90 10.30 -8.08 -2.15
CA VAL A 90 9.27 -7.05 -2.31
C VAL A 90 9.93 -5.73 -2.73
N ARG A 91 10.98 -5.33 -2.05
CA ARG A 91 11.73 -4.11 -2.41
C ARG A 91 12.28 -4.19 -3.82
N ARG A 92 12.87 -5.33 -4.16
CA ARG A 92 13.44 -5.54 -5.50
C ARG A 92 12.37 -5.43 -6.58
N MET A 93 11.18 -5.96 -6.33
CA MET A 93 10.08 -5.86 -7.29
C MET A 93 9.70 -4.41 -7.55
N LEU A 94 9.65 -3.58 -6.49
CA LEU A 94 9.36 -2.16 -6.63
C LEU A 94 10.48 -1.42 -7.34
N GLU A 95 11.73 -1.78 -7.07
CA GLU A 95 12.90 -1.17 -7.73
C GLU A 95 12.97 -1.51 -9.21
N VAL A 96 12.84 -2.80 -9.55
CA VAL A 96 12.94 -3.29 -10.92
C VAL A 96 11.83 -2.71 -11.81
N THR A 97 10.64 -2.55 -11.27
CA THR A 97 9.52 -1.98 -12.01
C THR A 97 9.50 -0.47 -12.03
N GLY A 98 10.40 0.19 -11.29
CA GLY A 98 10.45 1.65 -11.21
C GLY A 98 9.38 2.23 -10.29
N LEU A 99 8.59 1.40 -9.64
CA LEU A 99 7.48 1.88 -8.81
C LEU A 99 7.93 2.55 -7.52
N ILE A 100 9.15 2.25 -7.07
CA ILE A 100 9.70 2.89 -5.87
C ILE A 100 9.82 4.41 -6.05
N GLY A 101 9.88 4.89 -7.28
CA GLY A 101 9.89 6.33 -7.57
C GLY A 101 8.51 6.90 -7.88
N VAL A 102 7.48 6.06 -7.91
CA VAL A 102 6.11 6.48 -8.24
C VAL A 102 5.29 6.77 -6.99
N PHE A 103 5.38 5.89 -5.98
CA PHE A 103 4.72 6.11 -4.70
C PHE A 103 5.69 6.70 -3.68
N PRO A 104 5.18 7.42 -2.66
CA PRO A 104 5.97 7.65 -1.47
C PRO A 104 6.16 6.30 -0.75
N VAL A 105 7.41 5.81 -0.72
CA VAL A 105 7.76 4.55 -0.04
C VAL A 105 8.56 4.88 1.19
N LEU A 106 8.04 4.57 2.36
CA LEU A 106 8.58 4.95 3.65
C LEU A 106 9.06 3.72 4.42
N PRO A 107 10.05 3.88 5.32
CA PRO A 107 10.60 2.73 6.04
C PRO A 107 9.67 2.15 7.10
N ALA A 108 8.76 2.93 7.67
CA ALA A 108 7.90 2.45 8.74
C ALA A 108 6.47 2.93 8.54
N ARG A 109 5.52 2.18 9.14
CA ARG A 109 4.10 2.53 9.10
C ARG A 109 3.86 3.96 9.59
N LYS A 110 4.51 4.38 10.68
CA LYS A 110 4.32 5.72 11.25
C LYS A 110 4.71 6.83 10.26
N ASP A 111 5.78 6.60 9.50
CA ASP A 111 6.22 7.57 8.50
C ASP A 111 5.25 7.63 7.33
N ALA A 112 4.74 6.47 6.92
CA ALA A 112 3.75 6.38 5.86
C ALA A 112 2.43 7.04 6.26
N LEU A 113 2.01 6.87 7.52
CA LEU A 113 0.81 7.53 8.04
C LEU A 113 0.96 9.04 7.99
N ARG A 114 2.12 9.55 8.38
CA ARG A 114 2.40 10.99 8.35
C ARG A 114 2.37 11.52 6.92
N GLN A 115 2.98 10.78 6.00
CA GLN A 115 3.02 11.16 4.59
C GLN A 115 1.61 11.19 3.99
N ALA A 116 0.81 10.16 4.22
CA ALA A 116 -0.55 10.07 3.70
C ALA A 116 -1.45 11.15 4.31
N ALA A 117 -1.28 11.46 5.58
CA ALA A 117 -2.07 12.49 6.27
C ALA A 117 -1.81 13.88 5.70
N SER A 118 -0.65 14.13 5.08
CA SER A 118 -0.34 15.41 4.46
C SER A 118 -1.11 15.64 3.15
N GLY A 119 -1.83 14.62 2.66
CA GLY A 119 -2.55 14.70 1.40
C GLY A 119 -1.67 14.51 0.18
N ASP A 120 -0.40 14.13 0.40
CA ASP A 120 0.56 13.93 -0.69
C ASP A 120 0.64 12.44 -1.03
N GLY A 121 0.10 12.08 -2.18
CA GLY A 121 0.11 10.71 -2.70
C GLY A 121 1.22 10.42 -3.68
N GLY A 122 2.22 11.28 -3.72
CA GLY A 122 3.31 11.18 -4.70
C GLY A 122 2.96 11.97 -5.95
N SER A 123 3.73 12.90 -6.26
CA SER A 123 3.53 13.77 -7.43
C SER A 123 4.22 13.23 -8.65
#